data_d7d81f2e7e93e88f6610d7bb635cd163
#
_entry.id   d7d81f2e7e93e88f6610d7bb635cd163
#
_cell.length_a   1.000
_cell.length_b   1.000
_cell.length_c   1.000
_cell.angle_alpha   90.00
_cell.angle_beta   90.00
_cell.angle_gamma   90.00
#
_symmetry.space_group_name_H-M   'P 1'
#
loop_
_entity.id
_entity.type
_entity.pdbx_description
1 polymer ?
#
loop_
_entity_poly.entity_id
_entity_poly.type
_entity_poly.pdbx_seq_one_letter_code
_entity_poly.pdbx_strand_id
1 'polypeptide(L)'
;MTLFTLDNDRVRLQVAERGGAIEGLWWQHQGKTFPLLRPGLNSGVAVESSCFPLVPFGNRVSGNQFSSPAGEHRLAPNVEWDSHYLHGDGWLNSWRCMDQSPTHLTLEYVHRQGLYHYTAQQRFTLSESGVEMELRGTNDGDALPFGLGWHPYLPLSQETRVQARATGYWLEKEQWLTGEYQESLPQELDFNQSAPLPGHWVNNGFSGWDGIATIRQ
;
A
#
# COMPACT_ATOMS: atom_id res chain seq x y z
N MET A 1 -21.19 3.42 -1.39
CA MET A 1 -19.76 3.52 -1.76
C MET A 1 -19.68 3.47 -3.28
N THR A 2 -19.04 4.47 -3.89
CA THR A 2 -18.83 4.51 -5.34
C THR A 2 -17.67 3.57 -5.69
N LEU A 3 -17.86 2.76 -6.74
CA LEU A 3 -16.84 1.85 -7.26
C LEU A 3 -16.57 2.23 -8.72
N PHE A 4 -15.35 2.59 -9.02
CA PHE A 4 -14.85 2.88 -10.37
C PHE A 4 -14.32 1.62 -11.01
N THR A 5 -14.73 1.31 -12.23
CA THR A 5 -14.25 0.16 -12.98
C THR A 5 -13.52 0.61 -14.23
N LEU A 6 -12.32 0.10 -14.44
CA LEU A 6 -11.55 0.20 -15.66
C LEU A 6 -11.44 -1.19 -16.27
N ASP A 7 -11.53 -1.30 -17.59
CA ASP A 7 -11.45 -2.57 -18.31
C ASP A 7 -10.97 -2.33 -19.76
N ASN A 8 -9.99 -3.11 -20.18
CA ASN A 8 -9.44 -3.09 -21.55
C ASN A 8 -9.46 -4.47 -22.20
N ASP A 9 -10.41 -5.34 -21.78
CA ASP A 9 -10.56 -6.72 -22.22
C ASP A 9 -9.44 -7.70 -21.79
N ARG A 10 -8.32 -7.18 -21.28
CA ARG A 10 -7.18 -7.98 -20.76
C ARG A 10 -6.96 -7.77 -19.27
N VAL A 11 -7.10 -6.54 -18.83
CA VAL A 11 -6.91 -6.17 -17.43
C VAL A 11 -8.16 -5.47 -16.95
N ARG A 12 -8.69 -5.91 -15.82
CA ARG A 12 -9.80 -5.25 -15.12
C ARG A 12 -9.34 -4.78 -13.77
N LEU A 13 -9.63 -3.53 -13.46
CA LEU A 13 -9.33 -2.89 -12.18
C LEU A 13 -10.62 -2.32 -11.59
N GLN A 14 -10.82 -2.51 -10.29
CA GLN A 14 -11.88 -1.84 -9.53
C GLN A 14 -11.27 -1.04 -8.38
N VAL A 15 -11.65 0.22 -8.27
CA VAL A 15 -11.17 1.15 -7.24
C VAL A 15 -12.35 1.78 -6.52
N ALA A 16 -12.33 1.76 -5.20
CA ALA A 16 -13.35 2.38 -4.37
C ALA A 16 -13.03 3.85 -4.12
N GLU A 17 -14.06 4.68 -4.12
CA GLU A 17 -13.98 6.07 -3.64
C GLU A 17 -13.48 6.11 -2.18
N ARG A 18 -14.02 5.24 -1.33
CA ARG A 18 -13.62 5.12 0.07
C ARG A 18 -12.22 4.51 0.17
N GLY A 19 -11.32 5.21 0.84
CA GLY A 19 -9.92 4.83 0.99
C GLY A 19 -9.08 5.01 -0.27
N GLY A 20 -9.68 5.35 -1.43
CA GLY A 20 -8.99 5.25 -2.71
C GLY A 20 -8.47 3.82 -2.97
N ALA A 21 -9.12 2.83 -2.37
CA ALA A 21 -8.63 1.48 -2.28
C ALA A 21 -8.98 0.66 -3.54
N ILE A 22 -8.06 -0.18 -3.96
CA ILE A 22 -8.31 -1.17 -5.01
C ILE A 22 -9.11 -2.30 -4.39
N GLU A 23 -10.27 -2.62 -4.99
CA GLU A 23 -11.13 -3.74 -4.60
C GLU A 23 -10.89 -4.99 -5.44
N GLY A 24 -10.15 -4.86 -6.52
CA GLY A 24 -9.72 -5.99 -7.32
C GLY A 24 -8.90 -5.60 -8.53
N LEU A 25 -7.98 -6.48 -8.90
CA LEU A 25 -7.18 -6.43 -10.11
C LEU A 25 -7.13 -7.83 -10.70
N TRP A 26 -7.57 -7.96 -11.94
CA TRP A 26 -7.68 -9.25 -12.62
C TRP A 26 -7.03 -9.23 -14.00
N TRP A 27 -6.43 -10.34 -14.35
CA TRP A 27 -6.07 -10.68 -15.71
C TRP A 27 -7.18 -11.45 -16.38
N GLN A 28 -7.55 -11.10 -17.61
CA GLN A 28 -8.57 -11.73 -18.41
C GLN A 28 -7.92 -12.42 -19.62
N HIS A 29 -8.13 -13.71 -19.78
CA HIS A 29 -7.56 -14.47 -20.89
C HIS A 29 -8.45 -15.65 -21.28
N GLN A 30 -8.81 -15.75 -22.56
CA GLN A 30 -9.63 -16.85 -23.12
C GLN A 30 -10.94 -17.09 -22.33
N GLY A 31 -11.64 -16.01 -21.95
CA GLY A 31 -12.89 -16.09 -21.21
C GLY A 31 -12.75 -16.47 -19.72
N LYS A 32 -11.53 -16.59 -19.22
CA LYS A 32 -11.21 -16.80 -17.80
C LYS A 32 -10.69 -15.52 -17.16
N THR A 33 -10.95 -15.39 -15.87
CA THR A 33 -10.51 -14.26 -15.07
C THR A 33 -9.62 -14.75 -13.92
N PHE A 34 -8.41 -14.21 -13.82
CA PHE A 34 -7.41 -14.58 -12.82
C PHE A 34 -7.14 -13.39 -11.89
N PRO A 35 -7.31 -13.52 -10.59
CA PRO A 35 -7.01 -12.45 -9.65
C PRO A 35 -5.49 -12.25 -9.55
N LEU A 36 -5.03 -11.02 -9.80
CA LEU A 36 -3.64 -10.61 -9.60
C LEU A 36 -3.42 -10.08 -8.18
N LEU A 37 -4.46 -9.50 -7.58
CA LEU A 37 -4.52 -9.16 -6.17
C LEU A 37 -5.64 -9.98 -5.51
N ARG A 38 -5.55 -10.20 -4.19
CA ARG A 38 -6.64 -10.81 -3.42
C ARG A 38 -7.92 -9.96 -3.61
N PRO A 39 -9.03 -10.53 -4.11
CA PRO A 39 -10.26 -9.77 -4.26
C PRO A 39 -10.72 -9.17 -2.93
N GLY A 40 -11.09 -7.89 -2.93
CA GLY A 40 -11.64 -7.19 -1.79
C GLY A 40 -13.09 -7.57 -1.51
N LEU A 41 -13.58 -7.21 -0.33
CA LEU A 41 -14.95 -7.50 0.11
C LEU A 41 -15.95 -6.38 -0.24
N ASN A 42 -15.49 -5.29 -0.85
CA ASN A 42 -16.31 -4.10 -1.14
C ASN A 42 -17.03 -3.53 0.11
N SER A 43 -16.45 -3.70 1.27
CA SER A 43 -17.02 -3.28 2.55
C SER A 43 -16.81 -1.80 2.87
N GLY A 44 -15.88 -1.14 2.18
CA GLY A 44 -15.39 0.20 2.51
C GLY A 44 -14.36 0.22 3.64
N VAL A 45 -13.92 -0.94 4.10
CA VAL A 45 -12.85 -1.12 5.08
C VAL A 45 -11.56 -1.43 4.34
N ALA A 46 -10.57 -0.54 4.39
CA ALA A 46 -9.37 -0.63 3.55
C ALA A 46 -8.57 -1.92 3.76
N VAL A 47 -8.47 -2.45 4.99
CA VAL A 47 -7.77 -3.71 5.26
C VAL A 47 -8.48 -4.95 4.67
N GLU A 48 -9.74 -4.81 4.26
CA GLU A 48 -10.51 -5.83 3.55
C GLU A 48 -10.48 -5.67 2.03
N SER A 49 -9.83 -4.62 1.52
CA SER A 49 -9.63 -4.37 0.10
C SER A 49 -8.48 -5.21 -0.47
N SER A 50 -8.20 -5.04 -1.75
CA SER A 50 -7.06 -5.67 -2.45
C SER A 50 -5.75 -4.90 -2.29
N CYS A 51 -5.83 -3.58 -2.17
CA CYS A 51 -4.68 -2.69 -1.96
C CYS A 51 -5.17 -1.31 -1.56
N PHE A 52 -4.45 -0.62 -0.68
CA PHE A 52 -4.78 0.76 -0.31
C PHE A 52 -3.54 1.65 -0.27
N PRO A 53 -3.70 2.98 -0.46
CA PRO A 53 -2.59 3.91 -0.44
C PRO A 53 -2.12 4.20 0.97
N LEU A 54 -0.81 4.36 1.14
CA LEU A 54 -0.15 4.81 2.35
C LEU A 54 0.28 6.28 2.12
N VAL A 55 -0.45 7.21 2.70
CA VAL A 55 -0.18 8.66 2.58
C VAL A 55 -0.67 9.40 3.82
N PRO A 56 0.11 10.29 4.45
CA PRO A 56 1.41 10.82 4.01
C PRO A 56 2.61 9.88 4.27
N PHE A 57 2.42 8.75 4.97
CA PHE A 57 3.47 7.76 5.22
C PHE A 57 2.87 6.36 5.45
N GLY A 58 3.73 5.34 5.36
CA GLY A 58 3.42 3.96 5.73
C GLY A 58 3.88 3.63 7.14
N ASN A 59 3.31 2.55 7.72
CA ASN A 59 3.64 2.05 9.05
C ASN A 59 3.22 3.01 10.19
N ARG A 60 3.83 2.86 11.36
CA ARG A 60 3.54 3.54 12.63
C ARG A 60 4.60 4.55 13.00
N VAL A 61 4.21 5.55 13.78
CA VAL A 61 5.16 6.45 14.45
C VAL A 61 5.26 6.03 15.92
N SER A 62 6.46 5.62 16.33
CA SER A 62 6.72 5.15 17.70
C SER A 62 6.37 6.23 18.72
N GLY A 63 5.52 5.87 19.70
CA GLY A 63 5.06 6.80 20.73
C GLY A 63 4.24 7.98 20.21
N ASN A 64 3.78 7.93 18.95
CA ASN A 64 3.04 9.01 18.29
C ASN A 64 3.73 10.36 18.31
N GLN A 65 5.07 10.38 18.31
CA GLN A 65 5.85 11.61 18.34
C GLN A 65 7.14 11.47 17.55
N PHE A 66 7.58 12.59 16.98
CA PHE A 66 8.86 12.68 16.28
C PHE A 66 9.35 14.11 16.25
N SER A 67 10.65 14.28 16.02
CA SER A 67 11.30 15.60 15.87
C SER A 67 11.57 15.88 14.39
N SER A 68 11.41 17.13 13.99
CA SER A 68 11.83 17.65 12.69
C SER A 68 12.60 18.96 12.90
N PRO A 69 13.20 19.56 11.85
CA PRO A 69 13.78 20.89 11.95
C PRO A 69 12.81 21.98 12.44
N ALA A 70 11.49 21.76 12.30
CA ALA A 70 10.44 22.66 12.78
C ALA A 70 10.08 22.46 14.26
N GLY A 71 10.63 21.44 14.93
CA GLY A 71 10.41 21.16 16.37
C GLY A 71 9.85 19.76 16.64
N GLU A 72 9.30 19.61 17.85
CA GLU A 72 8.64 18.37 18.30
C GLU A 72 7.20 18.31 17.82
N HIS A 73 6.83 17.15 17.27
CA HIS A 73 5.49 16.89 16.73
C HIS A 73 4.83 15.72 17.46
N ARG A 74 3.52 15.84 17.63
CA ARG A 74 2.69 14.77 18.21
C ARG A 74 1.53 14.44 17.29
N LEU A 75 1.27 13.14 17.17
CA LEU A 75 0.14 12.58 16.46
C LEU A 75 -0.82 11.94 17.46
N ALA A 76 -2.06 11.72 17.06
CA ALA A 76 -3.01 10.90 17.80
C ALA A 76 -3.31 9.63 16.99
N PRO A 77 -3.59 8.49 17.63
CA PRO A 77 -4.07 7.31 16.91
C PRO A 77 -5.23 7.66 15.98
N ASN A 78 -5.21 7.13 14.77
CA ASN A 78 -6.24 7.40 13.75
C ASN A 78 -7.22 6.24 13.56
N VAL A 79 -7.04 5.14 14.29
CA VAL A 79 -7.96 3.98 14.37
C VAL A 79 -8.06 3.50 15.80
N GLU A 80 -9.21 2.93 16.18
CA GLU A 80 -9.48 2.51 17.57
C GLU A 80 -8.71 1.26 18.00
N TRP A 81 -8.35 0.41 17.05
CA TRP A 81 -7.70 -0.88 17.27
C TRP A 81 -6.16 -0.82 17.26
N ASP A 82 -5.55 0.33 17.00
CA ASP A 82 -4.10 0.55 17.06
C ASP A 82 -3.77 1.76 17.95
N SER A 83 -2.79 1.61 18.83
CA SER A 83 -2.35 2.67 19.73
C SER A 83 -1.50 3.75 19.06
N HIS A 84 -1.14 3.55 17.80
CA HIS A 84 -0.33 4.47 17.03
C HIS A 84 -1.12 5.09 15.87
N TYR A 85 -0.63 6.23 15.41
CA TYR A 85 -1.05 6.78 14.13
C TYR A 85 -0.51 5.89 13.01
N LEU A 86 -1.41 5.24 12.29
CA LEU A 86 -1.11 4.17 11.35
C LEU A 86 -1.40 4.58 9.92
N HIS A 87 -0.41 4.45 9.03
CA HIS A 87 -0.53 4.57 7.57
C HIS A 87 -1.06 5.92 7.05
N GLY A 88 -1.10 6.95 7.89
CA GLY A 88 -1.70 8.23 7.54
C GLY A 88 -3.21 8.18 7.40
N ASP A 89 -3.80 9.12 6.65
CA ASP A 89 -5.26 9.32 6.60
C ASP A 89 -5.88 8.92 5.26
N GLY A 90 -5.07 8.76 4.21
CA GLY A 90 -5.56 8.54 2.86
C GLY A 90 -6.45 7.30 2.72
N TRP A 91 -6.10 6.22 3.40
CA TRP A 91 -6.83 4.95 3.38
C TRP A 91 -8.16 4.96 4.17
N LEU A 92 -8.34 5.96 5.05
CA LEU A 92 -9.53 6.09 5.91
C LEU A 92 -10.61 7.00 5.33
N ASN A 93 -10.29 7.78 4.31
CA ASN A 93 -11.15 8.86 3.83
C ASN A 93 -11.60 8.65 2.38
N SER A 94 -12.61 9.40 1.93
CA SER A 94 -13.09 9.35 0.55
C SER A 94 -12.23 10.19 -0.37
N TRP A 95 -11.98 9.68 -1.56
CA TRP A 95 -11.25 10.33 -2.63
C TRP A 95 -12.20 10.81 -3.70
N ARG A 96 -11.97 11.98 -4.24
CA ARG A 96 -12.78 12.58 -5.30
C ARG A 96 -12.27 12.11 -6.67
N CYS A 97 -13.17 11.64 -7.53
CA CYS A 97 -12.83 11.38 -8.93
C CYS A 97 -12.62 12.71 -9.66
N MET A 98 -11.46 12.85 -10.28
CA MET A 98 -11.06 14.01 -11.07
C MET A 98 -11.24 13.75 -12.56
N ASP A 99 -10.95 12.52 -12.98
CA ASP A 99 -11.06 12.08 -14.36
C ASP A 99 -11.23 10.56 -14.44
N GLN A 100 -12.01 10.08 -15.39
CA GLN A 100 -12.24 8.66 -15.62
C GLN A 100 -12.49 8.36 -17.11
N SER A 101 -11.88 7.29 -17.58
CA SER A 101 -12.17 6.66 -18.88
C SER A 101 -12.17 5.12 -18.69
N PRO A 102 -12.43 4.31 -19.73
CA PRO A 102 -12.33 2.85 -19.62
C PRO A 102 -10.96 2.33 -19.16
N THR A 103 -9.89 3.08 -19.41
CA THR A 103 -8.51 2.66 -19.13
C THR A 103 -7.73 3.60 -18.20
N HIS A 104 -8.36 4.66 -17.74
CA HIS A 104 -7.71 5.67 -16.90
C HIS A 104 -8.63 6.15 -15.79
N LEU A 105 -8.07 6.37 -14.59
CA LEU A 105 -8.75 6.96 -13.43
C LEU A 105 -7.78 7.86 -12.68
N THR A 106 -8.22 9.06 -12.34
CA THR A 106 -7.51 9.95 -11.42
C THR A 106 -8.38 10.26 -10.22
N LEU A 107 -7.88 9.99 -9.03
CA LEU A 107 -8.50 10.31 -7.75
C LEU A 107 -7.68 11.35 -7.00
N GLU A 108 -8.34 12.20 -6.23
CA GLU A 108 -7.72 13.22 -5.37
C GLU A 108 -8.28 13.17 -3.95
N TYR A 109 -7.38 13.29 -2.99
CA TYR A 109 -7.69 13.45 -1.58
C TYR A 109 -6.99 14.69 -1.03
N VAL A 110 -7.74 15.54 -0.32
CA VAL A 110 -7.23 16.76 0.30
C VAL A 110 -7.34 16.64 1.82
N HIS A 111 -6.21 16.63 2.51
CA HIS A 111 -6.14 16.59 3.96
C HIS A 111 -5.72 17.96 4.52
N ARG A 112 -6.51 18.48 5.48
CA ARG A 112 -6.30 19.80 6.08
C ARG A 112 -6.50 19.79 7.60
N GLN A 113 -6.36 18.63 8.22
CA GLN A 113 -6.57 18.48 9.66
C GLN A 113 -5.30 18.01 10.36
N GLY A 114 -5.17 18.36 11.65
CA GLY A 114 -4.02 17.93 12.44
C GLY A 114 -2.69 18.50 11.97
N LEU A 115 -1.63 17.70 12.07
CA LEU A 115 -0.26 18.09 11.78
C LEU A 115 0.03 18.18 10.26
N TYR A 116 -0.47 17.22 9.48
CA TYR A 116 -0.20 17.14 8.06
C TYR A 116 -1.25 17.88 7.24
N HIS A 117 -0.82 18.79 6.38
CA HIS A 117 -1.67 19.42 5.38
C HIS A 117 -1.14 19.08 3.99
N TYR A 118 -1.88 18.31 3.21
CA TYR A 118 -1.41 17.83 1.91
C TYR A 118 -2.56 17.56 0.94
N THR A 119 -2.21 17.51 -0.32
CA THR A 119 -3.04 17.01 -1.40
C THR A 119 -2.41 15.75 -1.97
N ALA A 120 -3.15 14.65 -2.01
CA ALA A 120 -2.70 13.40 -2.61
C ALA A 120 -3.50 13.10 -3.88
N GLN A 121 -2.82 12.57 -4.89
CA GLN A 121 -3.44 12.09 -6.12
C GLN A 121 -3.00 10.66 -6.39
N GLN A 122 -3.97 9.84 -6.81
CA GLN A 122 -3.74 8.52 -7.36
C GLN A 122 -4.12 8.55 -8.83
N ARG A 123 -3.25 7.98 -9.67
CA ARG A 123 -3.54 7.76 -11.08
C ARG A 123 -3.37 6.30 -11.41
N PHE A 124 -4.33 5.74 -12.11
CA PHE A 124 -4.33 4.36 -12.59
C PHE A 124 -4.46 4.37 -14.10
N THR A 125 -3.58 3.65 -14.79
CA THR A 125 -3.62 3.52 -16.24
C THR A 125 -3.47 2.07 -16.63
N LEU A 126 -4.46 1.50 -17.31
CA LEU A 126 -4.40 0.14 -17.83
C LEU A 126 -3.55 0.09 -19.10
N SER A 127 -2.70 -0.93 -19.17
CA SER A 127 -1.97 -1.34 -20.39
C SER A 127 -2.38 -2.75 -20.80
N GLU A 128 -1.89 -3.24 -21.92
CA GLU A 128 -2.12 -4.62 -22.36
C GLU A 128 -1.54 -5.66 -21.40
N SER A 129 -0.57 -5.32 -20.59
CA SER A 129 0.17 -6.23 -19.71
C SER A 129 -0.05 -5.98 -18.21
N GLY A 130 -0.83 -4.98 -17.82
CA GLY A 130 -1.04 -4.68 -16.41
C GLY A 130 -1.61 -3.30 -16.14
N VAL A 131 -1.34 -2.80 -14.95
CA VAL A 131 -1.72 -1.46 -14.49
C VAL A 131 -0.49 -0.69 -14.06
N GLU A 132 -0.40 0.56 -14.49
CA GLU A 132 0.50 1.55 -13.91
C GLU A 132 -0.26 2.31 -12.81
N MET A 133 0.36 2.41 -11.64
CA MET A 133 -0.19 3.06 -10.46
C MET A 133 0.76 4.16 -10.00
N GLU A 134 0.29 5.39 -10.01
CA GLU A 134 1.04 6.55 -9.50
C GLU A 134 0.35 7.06 -8.22
N LEU A 135 1.14 7.28 -7.15
CA LEU A 135 0.71 7.97 -5.94
C LEU A 135 1.59 9.21 -5.73
N ARG A 136 0.98 10.37 -5.77
CA ARG A 136 1.64 11.66 -5.59
C ARG A 136 1.12 12.36 -4.35
N GLY A 137 2.04 12.84 -3.50
CA GLY A 137 1.75 13.73 -2.39
C GLY A 137 2.31 15.12 -2.64
N THR A 138 1.50 16.15 -2.44
CA THR A 138 1.95 17.55 -2.42
C THR A 138 1.78 18.09 -1.01
N ASN A 139 2.86 18.49 -0.38
CA ASN A 139 2.82 19.11 0.94
C ASN A 139 2.28 20.55 0.81
N ASP A 140 1.20 20.86 1.52
CA ASP A 140 0.55 22.17 1.53
C ASP A 140 0.73 22.88 2.88
N GLY A 141 1.50 22.29 3.81
CA GLY A 141 1.77 22.80 5.16
C GLY A 141 3.25 22.96 5.44
N ASP A 142 3.62 22.84 6.71
CA ASP A 142 5.00 22.89 7.16
C ASP A 142 5.84 21.73 6.60
N ALA A 143 7.16 21.90 6.57
CA ALA A 143 8.08 20.87 6.10
C ALA A 143 8.09 19.66 7.06
N LEU A 144 7.50 18.57 6.65
CA LEU A 144 7.36 17.32 7.40
C LEU A 144 7.84 16.12 6.57
N PRO A 145 8.24 15.01 7.20
CA PRO A 145 8.62 13.79 6.47
C PRO A 145 7.41 13.14 5.79
N PHE A 146 7.60 12.69 4.54
CA PHE A 146 6.66 11.92 3.77
C PHE A 146 7.29 10.60 3.34
N GLY A 147 6.51 9.52 3.35
CA GLY A 147 6.95 8.19 2.92
C GLY A 147 5.80 7.43 2.26
N LEU A 148 5.55 7.74 0.98
CA LEU A 148 4.42 7.19 0.23
C LEU A 148 4.59 5.70 -0.09
N GLY A 149 3.50 4.97 -0.17
CA GLY A 149 3.52 3.57 -0.54
C GLY A 149 2.15 2.99 -0.86
N TRP A 150 2.16 1.70 -1.14
CA TRP A 150 0.99 0.87 -1.38
C TRP A 150 1.00 -0.32 -0.43
N HIS A 151 -0.18 -0.78 -0.02
CA HIS A 151 -0.36 -1.95 0.82
C HIS A 151 -1.11 -3.05 0.05
N PRO A 152 -0.45 -3.78 -0.87
CA PRO A 152 -1.10 -4.81 -1.67
C PRO A 152 -1.31 -6.10 -0.88
N TYR A 153 -2.45 -6.76 -1.12
CA TYR A 153 -2.73 -8.12 -0.68
C TYR A 153 -2.73 -9.04 -1.91
N LEU A 154 -1.90 -10.05 -1.87
CA LEU A 154 -1.77 -11.01 -2.95
C LEU A 154 -2.57 -12.27 -2.64
N PRO A 155 -3.12 -12.97 -3.66
CA PRO A 155 -3.63 -14.31 -3.46
C PRO A 155 -2.51 -15.21 -2.96
N LEU A 156 -2.83 -16.16 -2.09
CA LEU A 156 -1.87 -17.08 -1.50
C LEU A 156 -2.30 -18.53 -1.74
N SER A 157 -1.37 -19.36 -2.22
CA SER A 157 -1.51 -20.80 -2.37
C SER A 157 -0.30 -21.53 -1.81
N GLN A 158 -0.36 -22.85 -1.72
CA GLN A 158 0.81 -23.65 -1.30
C GLN A 158 1.96 -23.61 -2.32
N GLU A 159 1.67 -23.23 -3.57
CA GLU A 159 2.65 -23.11 -4.64
C GLU A 159 3.22 -21.70 -4.78
N THR A 160 2.69 -20.74 -4.03
CA THR A 160 3.15 -19.35 -4.09
C THR A 160 4.64 -19.23 -3.76
N ARG A 161 5.37 -18.59 -4.66
CA ARG A 161 6.78 -18.27 -4.50
C ARG A 161 7.02 -16.79 -4.73
N VAL A 162 7.91 -16.23 -3.94
CA VAL A 162 8.29 -14.81 -3.99
C VAL A 162 9.76 -14.70 -4.36
N GLN A 163 10.08 -13.75 -5.21
CA GLN A 163 11.42 -13.27 -5.45
C GLN A 163 11.41 -11.74 -5.36
N ALA A 164 12.16 -11.19 -4.41
CA ALA A 164 12.33 -9.75 -4.22
C ALA A 164 13.69 -9.53 -3.58
N ARG A 165 14.55 -8.74 -4.20
CA ARG A 165 15.91 -8.49 -3.69
C ARG A 165 15.86 -7.60 -2.45
N ALA A 166 16.65 -7.95 -1.46
CA ALA A 166 16.89 -7.14 -0.28
C ALA A 166 18.33 -7.36 0.22
N THR A 167 18.88 -6.38 0.94
CA THR A 167 20.24 -6.44 1.50
C THR A 167 20.24 -6.53 3.02
N GLY A 168 19.12 -6.25 3.67
CA GLY A 168 18.96 -6.33 5.11
C GLY A 168 17.51 -6.15 5.50
N TYR A 169 17.24 -6.22 6.80
CA TYR A 169 15.88 -6.10 7.32
C TYR A 169 15.87 -5.58 8.75
N TRP A 170 14.72 -5.10 9.21
CA TRP A 170 14.49 -4.72 10.60
C TRP A 170 13.75 -5.82 11.35
N LEU A 171 14.19 -6.11 12.55
CA LEU A 171 13.45 -6.97 13.48
C LEU A 171 12.14 -6.28 13.87
N GLU A 172 11.14 -7.09 14.20
CA GLU A 172 9.90 -6.60 14.79
C GLU A 172 10.07 -6.37 16.29
N LYS A 173 9.52 -5.28 16.81
CA LYS A 173 9.33 -5.00 18.24
C LYS A 173 7.88 -5.20 18.62
N GLU A 174 7.60 -5.10 19.91
CA GLU A 174 6.24 -5.03 20.44
C GLU A 174 5.42 -3.96 19.72
N GLN A 175 4.12 -4.17 19.61
CA GLN A 175 3.17 -3.29 18.92
C GLN A 175 3.50 -3.09 17.43
N TRP A 176 4.12 -4.09 16.79
CA TRP A 176 4.51 -4.08 15.37
C TRP A 176 5.43 -2.90 14.97
N LEU A 177 6.18 -2.38 15.92
CA LEU A 177 7.15 -1.33 15.67
C LEU A 177 8.44 -1.89 15.08
N THR A 178 9.17 -1.06 14.37
CA THR A 178 10.47 -1.37 13.80
C THR A 178 11.53 -1.51 14.89
N GLY A 179 12.23 -2.66 14.89
CA GLY A 179 13.30 -2.99 15.81
C GLY A 179 14.70 -2.67 15.30
N GLU A 180 15.67 -3.52 15.65
CA GLU A 180 17.06 -3.37 15.24
C GLU A 180 17.24 -3.77 13.77
N TYR A 181 18.13 -3.08 13.08
CA TYR A 181 18.51 -3.40 11.71
C TYR A 181 19.50 -4.55 11.69
N GLN A 182 19.30 -5.49 10.76
CA GLN A 182 20.17 -6.62 10.48
C GLN A 182 20.70 -6.51 9.06
N GLU A 183 22.02 -6.56 8.90
CA GLU A 183 22.71 -6.45 7.60
C GLU A 183 22.65 -7.74 6.76
N SER A 184 22.19 -8.84 7.34
CA SER A 184 22.09 -10.14 6.67
C SER A 184 20.69 -10.72 6.82
N LEU A 185 20.19 -11.34 5.77
CA LEU A 185 18.90 -12.02 5.76
C LEU A 185 19.06 -13.45 6.30
N PRO A 186 18.21 -13.91 7.23
CA PRO A 186 18.14 -15.32 7.55
C PRO A 186 17.59 -16.10 6.33
N GLN A 187 17.97 -17.36 6.19
CA GLN A 187 17.62 -18.19 5.03
C GLN A 187 16.13 -18.19 4.70
N GLU A 188 15.27 -18.20 5.72
CA GLU A 188 13.81 -18.22 5.55
C GLU A 188 13.20 -16.89 5.08
N LEU A 189 13.93 -15.76 5.20
CA LEU A 189 13.55 -14.44 4.74
C LEU A 189 14.38 -13.96 3.54
N ASP A 190 15.24 -14.82 3.01
CA ASP A 190 16.06 -14.51 1.84
C ASP A 190 15.29 -14.79 0.55
N PHE A 191 14.59 -13.77 0.06
CA PHE A 191 13.88 -13.78 -1.23
C PHE A 191 14.73 -13.28 -2.40
N ASN A 192 16.06 -13.17 -2.27
CA ASN A 192 16.95 -12.83 -3.38
C ASN A 192 16.88 -13.87 -4.51
N GLN A 193 16.51 -15.10 -4.16
CA GLN A 193 16.12 -16.16 -5.08
C GLN A 193 14.65 -16.52 -4.84
N SER A 194 13.99 -17.08 -5.87
CA SER A 194 12.59 -17.50 -5.77
C SER A 194 12.40 -18.55 -4.68
N ALA A 195 11.70 -18.21 -3.60
CA ALA A 195 11.47 -19.05 -2.44
C ALA A 195 10.00 -19.11 -2.02
N PRO A 196 9.54 -20.19 -1.38
CA PRO A 196 8.22 -20.20 -0.75
C PRO A 196 8.18 -19.21 0.42
N LEU A 197 6.99 -18.78 0.80
CA LEU A 197 6.82 -18.01 2.02
C LEU A 197 7.05 -18.89 3.26
N PRO A 198 7.61 -18.35 4.36
CA PRO A 198 7.74 -19.09 5.61
C PRO A 198 6.36 -19.46 6.17
N GLY A 199 6.29 -20.55 6.92
CA GLY A 199 5.05 -21.05 7.51
C GLY A 199 4.60 -20.31 8.78
N HIS A 200 5.23 -19.17 9.10
CA HIS A 200 4.90 -18.33 10.25
C HIS A 200 4.66 -16.88 9.83
N TRP A 201 4.17 -16.08 10.75
CA TRP A 201 3.94 -14.66 10.53
C TRP A 201 5.25 -13.91 10.29
N VAL A 202 5.31 -13.09 9.24
CA VAL A 202 6.42 -12.21 8.90
C VAL A 202 5.89 -10.78 8.81
N ASN A 203 6.45 -9.89 9.61
CA ASN A 203 6.10 -8.47 9.63
C ASN A 203 7.38 -7.63 9.77
N ASN A 204 8.30 -7.83 8.84
CA ASN A 204 9.59 -7.18 8.84
C ASN A 204 9.67 -6.13 7.72
N GLY A 205 10.31 -5.00 8.00
CA GLY A 205 10.75 -4.09 6.96
C GLY A 205 12.01 -4.61 6.31
N PHE A 206 12.11 -4.55 5.00
CA PHE A 206 13.31 -4.92 4.23
C PHE A 206 13.94 -3.68 3.60
N SER A 207 15.25 -3.70 3.42
CA SER A 207 16.01 -2.62 2.79
C SER A 207 16.79 -3.11 1.57
N GLY A 208 17.21 -2.16 0.71
CA GLY A 208 17.97 -2.46 -0.48
C GLY A 208 17.15 -3.14 -1.59
N TRP A 209 15.81 -2.99 -1.55
CA TRP A 209 14.95 -3.46 -2.62
C TRP A 209 15.24 -2.69 -3.93
N ASP A 210 15.35 -3.42 -5.03
CA ASP A 210 15.63 -2.88 -6.35
C ASP A 210 14.39 -2.40 -7.11
N GLY A 211 13.21 -2.43 -6.46
CA GLY A 211 11.94 -2.04 -7.04
C GLY A 211 11.24 -3.17 -7.81
N ILE A 212 11.78 -4.39 -7.83
CA ILE A 212 11.20 -5.53 -8.55
C ILE A 212 10.84 -6.64 -7.58
N ALA A 213 9.60 -7.10 -7.66
CA ALA A 213 9.15 -8.32 -7.02
C ALA A 213 8.45 -9.23 -8.03
N THR A 214 8.79 -10.51 -8.03
CA THR A 214 8.13 -11.53 -8.85
C THR A 214 7.38 -12.48 -7.93
N ILE A 215 6.06 -12.61 -8.17
CA ILE A 215 5.19 -13.54 -7.47
C ILE A 215 4.75 -14.59 -8.48
N ARG A 216 4.94 -15.85 -8.14
CA ARG A 216 4.45 -17.01 -8.92
C ARG A 216 3.41 -17.73 -8.09
N GLN A 217 2.32 -18.10 -8.77
CA GLN A 217 1.17 -18.80 -8.18
C GLN A 217 0.79 -19.98 -9.06
#